data_502654b1c19e8192cff836e78eb817e2
#
_entry.id   502654b1c19e8192cff836e78eb817e2
#
_cell.length_a   1.000
_cell.length_b   1.000
_cell.length_c   1.000
_cell.angle_alpha   90.00
_cell.angle_beta   90.00
_cell.angle_gamma   90.00
#
_symmetry.space_group_name_H-M   'P 1'
#
loop_
_entity.id
_entity.type
_entity.pdbx_description
1 polymer ?
#
loop_
_entity_poly.entity_id
_entity_poly.type
_entity_poly.pdbx_seq_one_letter_code
_entity_poly.pdbx_strand_id
1 'polypeptide(L)'
;MSNAQSSIDSDGDIRDADIHVAPPVEKEWSDGFDDNEVINGDNVEPPKRGLIGYLVIYLLCYPISFGGFLPGWDSGITAGFINMDNFKMNFGSYKHSTGEYYLSNVRMGLLVAMFSIGCAIGGLIFARLADTLGRRLAIVIVVLVYMVGAIIQISSNHKWYQYFVGKIIYGLGAGGCSVLCPMLLSEIAPTDLRGGLVSLYQLNMTFGIFLGYCSVYGTRKYDNTAQWRVPLGLCFLWTLIIIIGMLLVPESPRYLIECERHEEARASIAKINKVSPEDPWVLKQADEINAGVLAQRELGEASWKELFSVKTKVLQRLITGILVQTFLQLTGENYFFFYGTTIFKSVGLTDGFETSIVLGTVNFFSTIIAVMVVDKIGRRKCLLFGAAGMMACMVIFASIGVKCLYPHGQDGPSSKGAGNAMIVFTCFYIFCFATTWAPVAYIVVAESFPSKVKSRAMSISTACNWLWQFLIGFFTPFITGSIHFYYGYVFVGCLVAMFLYVFFFFTRNDWSIFGGNPITI
;
A
#
# COMPACT_ATOMS: atom_id res chain seq x y z
N MET A 1 -41.94 -46.90 4.59
CA MET A 1 -42.16 -48.33 4.23
C MET A 1 -42.16 -48.40 2.72
N SER A 2 -41.12 -48.88 2.12
CA SER A 2 -41.07 -49.75 0.95
C SER A 2 -39.61 -49.90 0.53
N ASN A 3 -39.15 -51.12 0.62
CA ASN A 3 -37.84 -51.65 0.28
C ASN A 3 -37.54 -51.53 -1.22
N ALA A 4 -36.29 -51.25 -1.56
CA ALA A 4 -35.70 -51.74 -2.79
C ALA A 4 -34.27 -52.23 -2.47
N GLN A 5 -34.12 -53.54 -2.68
CA GLN A 5 -32.93 -54.33 -2.44
C GLN A 5 -31.83 -54.04 -3.46
N SER A 6 -30.62 -54.10 -2.95
CA SER A 6 -29.37 -54.17 -3.69
C SER A 6 -29.23 -55.52 -4.42
N SER A 7 -28.86 -55.53 -5.68
CA SER A 7 -28.18 -56.66 -6.34
C SER A 7 -26.80 -56.21 -6.76
N ILE A 8 -25.81 -56.83 -6.16
CA ILE A 8 -24.39 -56.75 -6.55
C ILE A 8 -24.20 -57.85 -7.59
N ASP A 9 -23.80 -57.49 -8.78
CA ASP A 9 -23.18 -58.39 -9.75
C ASP A 9 -21.70 -58.03 -9.94
N SER A 10 -20.93 -59.07 -9.79
CA SER A 10 -19.49 -59.10 -9.95
C SER A 10 -19.13 -59.09 -11.44
N ASP A 11 -18.58 -57.97 -11.93
CA ASP A 11 -17.51 -58.00 -12.93
C ASP A 11 -16.97 -56.56 -13.09
N GLY A 12 -15.67 -56.44 -12.89
CA GLY A 12 -15.01 -55.16 -12.90
C GLY A 12 -14.79 -54.61 -14.32
N ASP A 13 -15.55 -53.59 -14.66
CA ASP A 13 -15.23 -52.69 -15.74
C ASP A 13 -15.78 -51.29 -15.41
N ILE A 14 -14.88 -50.37 -15.14
CA ILE A 14 -15.22 -48.97 -14.90
C ILE A 14 -15.51 -48.35 -16.27
N ARG A 15 -16.76 -48.29 -16.63
CA ARG A 15 -17.23 -47.49 -17.75
C ARG A 15 -17.42 -46.06 -17.29
N ASP A 16 -16.84 -45.14 -18.07
CA ASP A 16 -16.96 -43.69 -17.95
C ASP A 16 -18.42 -43.29 -17.68
N ALA A 17 -18.63 -42.69 -16.51
CA ALA A 17 -19.91 -42.06 -16.19
C ALA A 17 -19.98 -40.77 -16.99
N ASP A 18 -20.83 -40.73 -17.98
CA ASP A 18 -21.21 -39.52 -18.73
C ASP A 18 -21.68 -38.45 -17.75
N ILE A 19 -20.86 -37.46 -17.55
CA ILE A 19 -21.26 -36.24 -16.87
C ILE A 19 -22.23 -35.52 -17.81
N HIS A 20 -23.51 -35.69 -17.60
CA HIS A 20 -24.53 -34.84 -18.19
C HIS A 20 -24.28 -33.40 -17.72
N VAL A 21 -23.56 -32.64 -18.57
CA VAL A 21 -23.51 -31.18 -18.50
C VAL A 21 -24.94 -30.73 -18.86
N ALA A 22 -25.63 -30.14 -17.88
CA ALA A 22 -26.92 -29.52 -18.12
C ALA A 22 -26.73 -28.45 -19.22
N PRO A 23 -27.67 -28.37 -20.18
CA PRO A 23 -27.56 -27.34 -21.23
C PRO A 23 -27.62 -25.95 -20.61
N PRO A 24 -26.94 -24.96 -21.21
CA PRO A 24 -26.98 -23.58 -20.72
C PRO A 24 -28.44 -23.12 -20.68
N VAL A 25 -28.80 -22.43 -19.59
CA VAL A 25 -30.12 -21.81 -19.44
C VAL A 25 -30.17 -20.64 -20.42
N GLU A 26 -30.55 -20.95 -21.67
CA GLU A 26 -31.09 -19.98 -22.62
C GLU A 26 -32.57 -19.86 -22.34
N LYS A 27 -32.99 -18.72 -21.85
CA LYS A 27 -34.25 -18.03 -22.12
C LYS A 27 -34.69 -17.20 -20.93
N GLU A 28 -34.48 -15.92 -21.05
CA GLU A 28 -35.46 -14.88 -20.66
C GLU A 28 -35.00 -13.44 -21.03
N TRP A 29 -34.30 -13.29 -22.17
CA TRP A 29 -33.88 -11.96 -22.66
C TRP A 29 -34.28 -11.69 -24.12
N SER A 30 -35.29 -12.39 -24.67
CA SER A 30 -35.64 -12.34 -26.10
C SER A 30 -36.87 -11.50 -26.43
N ASP A 31 -37.24 -10.50 -25.68
CA ASP A 31 -38.29 -9.57 -26.11
C ASP A 31 -37.71 -8.18 -26.37
N GLY A 32 -37.14 -8.00 -27.58
CA GLY A 32 -36.84 -6.68 -28.08
C GLY A 32 -35.61 -6.45 -28.95
N PHE A 33 -34.86 -7.49 -29.33
CA PHE A 33 -33.76 -7.31 -30.27
C PHE A 33 -33.93 -8.17 -31.54
N ASP A 34 -33.75 -7.51 -32.68
CA ASP A 34 -33.80 -8.10 -34.01
C ASP A 34 -32.65 -9.14 -34.15
N ASP A 35 -32.99 -10.41 -34.37
CA ASP A 35 -32.06 -11.56 -34.41
C ASP A 35 -31.06 -11.54 -35.60
N ASN A 36 -30.92 -10.43 -36.31
CA ASN A 36 -30.05 -10.31 -37.48
C ASN A 36 -28.74 -9.56 -37.31
N GLU A 37 -28.44 -9.01 -36.12
CA GLU A 37 -27.11 -8.52 -35.78
C GLU A 37 -26.40 -9.40 -34.73
N VAL A 38 -26.06 -10.63 -35.10
CA VAL A 38 -24.98 -11.35 -34.42
C VAL A 38 -23.68 -10.61 -34.76
N ILE A 39 -23.38 -9.56 -33.98
CA ILE A 39 -22.06 -8.91 -34.02
C ILE A 39 -21.07 -10.01 -33.64
N ASN A 40 -20.25 -10.43 -34.61
CA ASN A 40 -19.11 -11.31 -34.37
C ASN A 40 -18.25 -10.68 -33.28
N GLY A 41 -18.43 -11.09 -32.01
CA GLY A 41 -17.86 -10.46 -30.83
C GLY A 41 -16.32 -10.51 -30.72
N ASP A 42 -15.67 -11.19 -31.67
CA ASP A 42 -14.21 -11.44 -31.59
C ASP A 42 -13.33 -10.28 -32.10
N ASN A 43 -13.91 -9.27 -32.77
CA ASN A 43 -13.15 -8.20 -33.45
C ASN A 43 -13.49 -6.78 -33.00
N VAL A 44 -14.08 -6.56 -31.82
CA VAL A 44 -14.32 -5.21 -31.30
C VAL A 44 -13.02 -4.69 -30.68
N GLU A 45 -12.28 -3.89 -31.45
CA GLU A 45 -11.04 -3.25 -31.00
C GLU A 45 -11.32 -2.17 -29.94
N PRO A 46 -10.42 -2.00 -28.96
CA PRO A 46 -10.51 -0.89 -28.02
C PRO A 46 -10.50 0.46 -28.78
N PRO A 47 -11.25 1.46 -28.31
CA PRO A 47 -11.31 2.74 -29.00
C PRO A 47 -9.91 3.32 -29.16
N LYS A 48 -9.57 3.76 -30.37
CA LYS A 48 -8.29 4.43 -30.65
C LYS A 48 -8.22 5.75 -29.90
N ARG A 49 -7.43 5.77 -28.85
CA ARG A 49 -7.29 6.94 -27.97
C ARG A 49 -6.22 7.87 -28.52
N GLY A 50 -6.58 9.11 -28.84
CA GLY A 50 -5.60 10.17 -29.05
C GLY A 50 -4.96 10.62 -27.72
N LEU A 51 -3.92 11.44 -27.80
CA LEU A 51 -3.22 12.00 -26.62
C LEU A 51 -4.18 12.63 -25.59
N ILE A 52 -5.22 13.33 -26.07
CA ILE A 52 -6.26 13.95 -25.22
C ILE A 52 -7.08 12.89 -24.46
N GLY A 53 -7.37 11.75 -25.08
CA GLY A 53 -8.07 10.64 -24.42
C GLY A 53 -7.28 10.07 -23.24
N TYR A 54 -5.99 9.83 -23.44
CA TYR A 54 -5.10 9.40 -22.35
C TYR A 54 -5.03 10.43 -21.23
N LEU A 55 -4.86 11.72 -21.55
CA LEU A 55 -4.79 12.79 -20.56
C LEU A 55 -6.04 12.83 -19.67
N VAL A 56 -7.24 12.63 -20.26
CA VAL A 56 -8.48 12.64 -19.48
C VAL A 56 -8.60 11.44 -18.55
N ILE A 57 -8.18 10.25 -18.99
CA ILE A 57 -8.15 9.07 -18.13
C ILE A 57 -7.22 9.34 -16.94
N TYR A 58 -6.01 9.87 -17.18
CA TYR A 58 -5.10 10.25 -16.12
C TYR A 58 -5.68 11.29 -15.18
N LEU A 59 -6.33 12.36 -15.70
CA LEU A 59 -6.96 13.39 -14.89
C LEU A 59 -8.12 12.88 -14.04
N LEU A 60 -8.91 11.91 -14.54
CA LEU A 60 -9.99 11.28 -13.77
C LEU A 60 -9.46 10.32 -12.72
N CYS A 61 -8.40 9.58 -13.02
CA CYS A 61 -7.82 8.61 -12.08
C CYS A 61 -6.87 9.25 -11.06
N TYR A 62 -6.30 10.44 -11.35
CA TYR A 62 -5.33 11.11 -10.50
C TYR A 62 -5.87 11.41 -9.09
N PRO A 63 -7.09 11.95 -8.89
CA PRO A 63 -7.64 12.19 -7.55
C PRO A 63 -7.78 10.92 -6.71
N ILE A 64 -8.04 9.78 -7.36
CA ILE A 64 -8.11 8.48 -6.66
C ILE A 64 -6.71 8.09 -6.21
N SER A 65 -5.72 8.16 -7.10
CA SER A 65 -4.33 7.83 -6.78
C SER A 65 -3.74 8.77 -5.72
N PHE A 66 -4.24 10.02 -5.65
CA PHE A 66 -3.83 11.00 -4.66
C PHE A 66 -4.21 10.61 -3.23
N GLY A 67 -5.12 9.64 -3.04
CA GLY A 67 -5.34 9.01 -1.73
C GLY A 67 -4.07 8.39 -1.11
N GLY A 68 -3.09 8.00 -1.93
CA GLY A 68 -1.77 7.54 -1.47
C GLY A 68 -0.92 8.64 -0.83
N PHE A 69 -1.17 9.90 -1.20
CA PHE A 69 -0.46 11.04 -0.63
C PHE A 69 -0.69 11.19 0.88
N LEU A 70 -1.87 10.83 1.40
CA LEU A 70 -2.22 11.02 2.82
C LEU A 70 -1.32 10.22 3.78
N PRO A 71 -1.11 8.90 3.65
CA PRO A 71 -0.17 8.17 4.49
C PRO A 71 1.28 8.62 4.28
N GLY A 72 1.65 9.00 3.07
CA GLY A 72 2.97 9.57 2.79
C GLY A 72 3.20 10.90 3.51
N TRP A 73 2.24 11.80 3.45
CA TRP A 73 2.26 13.07 4.15
C TRP A 73 2.46 12.90 5.66
N ASP A 74 1.70 12.00 6.28
CA ASP A 74 1.84 11.70 7.71
C ASP A 74 3.25 11.22 8.05
N SER A 75 3.80 10.31 7.28
CA SER A 75 5.15 9.79 7.49
C SER A 75 6.20 10.91 7.41
N GLY A 76 6.07 11.81 6.43
CA GLY A 76 6.98 12.93 6.23
C GLY A 76 6.93 13.96 7.37
N ILE A 77 5.74 14.37 7.82
CA ILE A 77 5.62 15.38 8.89
C ILE A 77 5.97 14.81 10.27
N THR A 78 5.59 13.56 10.55
CA THR A 78 5.80 12.93 11.86
C THR A 78 7.29 12.81 12.20
N ALA A 79 8.12 12.43 11.22
CA ALA A 79 9.58 12.33 11.40
C ALA A 79 10.24 13.64 11.87
N GLY A 80 9.68 14.77 11.46
CA GLY A 80 10.17 16.07 11.88
C GLY A 80 9.64 16.54 13.22
N PHE A 81 8.35 16.28 13.52
CA PHE A 81 7.70 16.76 14.74
C PHE A 81 8.40 16.33 16.02
N ILE A 82 8.89 15.08 16.09
CA ILE A 82 9.59 14.56 17.27
C ILE A 82 10.88 15.32 17.62
N ASN A 83 11.45 16.05 16.65
CA ASN A 83 12.66 16.85 16.83
C ASN A 83 12.39 18.35 17.03
N MET A 84 11.14 18.81 16.86
CA MET A 84 10.75 20.20 17.03
C MET A 84 10.61 20.58 18.51
N ASP A 85 11.21 21.70 18.90
CA ASP A 85 11.25 22.10 20.30
C ASP A 85 9.88 22.49 20.84
N ASN A 86 9.05 23.19 20.06
CA ASN A 86 7.68 23.51 20.45
C ASN A 86 6.79 22.25 20.61
N PHE A 87 6.99 21.24 19.76
CA PHE A 87 6.29 19.95 19.88
C PHE A 87 6.69 19.22 21.18
N LYS A 88 8.00 19.20 21.52
CA LYS A 88 8.50 18.64 22.77
C LYS A 88 7.97 19.42 23.99
N MET A 89 7.89 20.74 23.90
CA MET A 89 7.34 21.59 24.97
C MET A 89 5.84 21.30 25.22
N ASN A 90 5.07 21.03 24.15
CA ASN A 90 3.64 20.74 24.28
C ASN A 90 3.34 19.32 24.78
N PHE A 91 4.11 18.31 24.36
CA PHE A 91 3.79 16.89 24.58
C PHE A 91 4.84 16.12 25.38
N GLY A 92 5.99 16.73 25.64
CA GLY A 92 7.10 16.14 26.39
C GLY A 92 6.99 16.34 27.91
N SER A 93 8.04 15.92 28.59
CA SER A 93 8.27 16.15 30.02
C SER A 93 9.48 17.07 30.19
N TYR A 94 9.43 17.95 31.20
CA TYR A 94 10.55 18.83 31.51
C TYR A 94 11.58 18.10 32.35
N LYS A 95 12.85 18.17 31.95
CA LYS A 95 13.97 17.57 32.66
C LYS A 95 14.74 18.67 33.41
N HIS A 96 14.58 18.74 34.72
CA HIS A 96 15.20 19.75 35.56
C HIS A 96 16.73 19.76 35.49
N SER A 97 17.38 18.61 35.23
CA SER A 97 18.84 18.49 35.18
C SER A 97 19.47 19.13 33.92
N THR A 98 18.75 19.21 32.81
CA THR A 98 19.23 19.79 31.54
C THR A 98 18.52 21.07 31.16
N GLY A 99 17.42 21.43 31.85
CA GLY A 99 16.62 22.61 31.51
C GLY A 99 15.81 22.49 30.22
N GLU A 100 15.67 21.28 29.66
CA GLU A 100 15.05 21.04 28.36
C GLU A 100 13.82 20.12 28.43
N TYR A 101 12.92 20.30 27.48
CA TYR A 101 11.80 19.38 27.28
C TYR A 101 12.24 18.20 26.42
N TYR A 102 11.86 16.99 26.84
CA TYR A 102 12.16 15.75 26.12
C TYR A 102 10.92 14.86 25.98
N LEU A 103 10.88 14.05 24.94
CA LEU A 103 9.90 12.98 24.78
C LEU A 103 10.50 11.68 25.33
N SER A 104 9.80 11.04 26.28
CA SER A 104 10.19 9.69 26.72
C SER A 104 10.05 8.70 25.55
N ASN A 105 10.86 7.63 25.55
CA ASN A 105 10.80 6.61 24.49
C ASN A 105 9.39 6.07 24.25
N VAL A 106 8.61 5.88 25.35
CA VAL A 106 7.20 5.44 25.26
C VAL A 106 6.34 6.47 24.52
N ARG A 107 6.42 7.75 24.90
CA ARG A 107 5.63 8.80 24.25
C ARG A 107 6.03 8.98 22.80
N MET A 108 7.33 8.98 22.53
CA MET A 108 7.86 9.09 21.16
C MET A 108 7.35 7.93 20.30
N GLY A 109 7.49 6.70 20.75
CA GLY A 109 7.00 5.51 20.04
C GLY A 109 5.48 5.55 19.82
N LEU A 110 4.69 5.92 20.82
CA LEU A 110 3.23 6.04 20.68
C LEU A 110 2.83 7.15 19.68
N LEU A 111 3.43 8.33 19.77
CA LEU A 111 3.10 9.45 18.89
C LEU A 111 3.45 9.16 17.41
N VAL A 112 4.47 8.34 17.16
CA VAL A 112 4.87 7.93 15.81
C VAL A 112 4.03 6.76 15.32
N ALA A 113 3.93 5.69 16.10
CA ALA A 113 3.50 4.39 15.60
C ALA A 113 1.98 4.16 15.61
N MET A 114 1.20 4.91 16.42
CA MET A 114 -0.25 4.65 16.54
C MET A 114 -1.04 4.95 15.27
N PHE A 115 -0.48 5.74 14.36
CA PHE A 115 -0.99 5.89 13.00
C PHE A 115 -1.14 4.53 12.30
N SER A 116 -0.14 3.67 12.40
CA SER A 116 -0.13 2.36 11.74
C SER A 116 -1.21 1.41 12.29
N ILE A 117 -1.47 1.46 13.61
CA ILE A 117 -2.60 0.71 14.21
C ILE A 117 -3.94 1.24 13.67
N GLY A 118 -4.10 2.56 13.58
CA GLY A 118 -5.24 3.15 12.92
C GLY A 118 -5.40 2.65 11.48
N CYS A 119 -4.32 2.63 10.70
CA CYS A 119 -4.33 2.14 9.33
C CYS A 119 -4.71 0.66 9.21
N ALA A 120 -4.20 -0.21 10.09
CA ALA A 120 -4.55 -1.62 10.11
C ALA A 120 -6.05 -1.84 10.35
N ILE A 121 -6.60 -1.16 11.34
CA ILE A 121 -8.03 -1.24 11.68
C ILE A 121 -8.89 -0.62 10.58
N GLY A 122 -8.50 0.56 10.08
CA GLY A 122 -9.22 1.29 9.04
C GLY A 122 -9.32 0.50 7.74
N GLY A 123 -8.24 -0.11 7.29
CA GLY A 123 -8.23 -0.96 6.10
C GLY A 123 -9.20 -2.14 6.18
N LEU A 124 -9.36 -2.74 7.36
CA LEU A 124 -10.29 -3.87 7.58
C LEU A 124 -11.76 -3.41 7.65
N ILE A 125 -12.04 -2.29 8.32
CA ILE A 125 -13.42 -1.80 8.51
C ILE A 125 -13.96 -1.21 7.22
N PHE A 126 -13.21 -0.31 6.58
CA PHE A 126 -13.71 0.44 5.43
C PHE A 126 -13.76 -0.36 4.12
N ALA A 127 -13.05 -1.49 4.03
CA ALA A 127 -13.24 -2.43 2.92
C ALA A 127 -14.69 -2.90 2.82
N ARG A 128 -15.32 -3.26 3.95
CA ARG A 128 -16.74 -3.66 3.98
C ARG A 128 -17.69 -2.49 3.68
N LEU A 129 -17.36 -1.30 4.13
CA LEU A 129 -18.16 -0.12 3.85
C LEU A 129 -18.25 0.17 2.33
N ALA A 130 -17.17 -0.08 1.61
CA ALA A 130 -17.13 0.10 0.17
C ALA A 130 -18.02 -0.89 -0.59
N ASP A 131 -18.22 -2.09 -0.05
CA ASP A 131 -19.12 -3.07 -0.66
C ASP A 131 -20.61 -2.71 -0.50
N THR A 132 -20.94 -1.92 0.54
CA THR A 132 -22.33 -1.50 0.80
C THR A 132 -22.70 -0.14 0.21
N LEU A 133 -21.81 0.85 0.29
CA LEU A 133 -22.08 2.23 -0.11
C LEU A 133 -21.51 2.60 -1.49
N GLY A 134 -20.70 1.73 -2.08
CA GLY A 134 -19.91 2.03 -3.26
C GLY A 134 -18.52 2.58 -2.93
N ARG A 135 -17.62 2.44 -3.89
CA ARG A 135 -16.21 2.77 -3.68
C ARG A 135 -15.98 4.27 -3.56
N ARG A 136 -16.66 5.05 -4.39
CA ARG A 136 -16.55 6.51 -4.44
C ARG A 136 -16.99 7.17 -3.13
N LEU A 137 -18.18 6.83 -2.65
CA LEU A 137 -18.72 7.43 -1.41
C LEU A 137 -17.92 6.96 -0.20
N ALA A 138 -17.50 5.69 -0.17
CA ALA A 138 -16.65 5.17 0.88
C ALA A 138 -15.32 5.93 1.00
N ILE A 139 -14.66 6.28 -0.13
CA ILE A 139 -13.44 7.11 -0.11
C ILE A 139 -13.71 8.49 0.49
N VAL A 140 -14.82 9.14 0.13
CA VAL A 140 -15.18 10.45 0.71
C VAL A 140 -15.35 10.34 2.23
N ILE A 141 -16.07 9.33 2.73
CA ILE A 141 -16.28 9.11 4.17
C ILE A 141 -14.93 8.89 4.88
N VAL A 142 -14.08 8.08 4.31
CA VAL A 142 -12.76 7.75 4.88
C VAL A 142 -11.87 8.99 4.96
N VAL A 143 -11.90 9.84 3.95
CA VAL A 143 -11.18 11.13 3.93
C VAL A 143 -11.75 12.10 4.98
N LEU A 144 -13.06 12.11 5.21
CA LEU A 144 -13.67 12.89 6.29
C LEU A 144 -13.23 12.39 7.67
N VAL A 145 -13.14 11.06 7.88
CA VAL A 145 -12.60 10.48 9.12
C VAL A 145 -11.15 10.91 9.34
N TYR A 146 -10.33 10.92 8.28
CA TYR A 146 -8.96 11.44 8.33
C TYR A 146 -8.93 12.91 8.77
N MET A 147 -9.80 13.77 8.23
CA MET A 147 -9.92 15.17 8.63
C MET A 147 -10.30 15.34 10.10
N VAL A 148 -11.23 14.52 10.61
CA VAL A 148 -11.61 14.54 12.03
C VAL A 148 -10.40 14.23 12.91
N GLY A 149 -9.61 13.22 12.54
CA GLY A 149 -8.36 12.89 13.23
C GLY A 149 -7.37 14.06 13.25
N ALA A 150 -7.23 14.78 12.13
CA ALA A 150 -6.40 15.98 12.06
C ALA A 150 -6.89 17.12 12.95
N ILE A 151 -8.22 17.38 12.99
CA ILE A 151 -8.81 18.39 13.86
C ILE A 151 -8.51 18.09 15.33
N ILE A 152 -8.65 16.83 15.76
CA ILE A 152 -8.37 16.40 17.13
C ILE A 152 -6.88 16.63 17.47
N GLN A 153 -5.98 16.32 16.54
CA GLN A 153 -4.54 16.55 16.74
C GLN A 153 -4.21 18.05 16.81
N ILE A 154 -4.72 18.87 15.89
CA ILE A 154 -4.44 20.32 15.85
C ILE A 154 -4.99 21.03 17.08
N SER A 155 -6.16 20.61 17.57
CA SER A 155 -6.80 21.18 18.77
C SER A 155 -6.14 20.75 20.08
N SER A 156 -5.19 19.81 20.05
CA SER A 156 -4.51 19.35 21.26
C SER A 156 -3.58 20.44 21.81
N ASN A 157 -3.77 20.77 23.11
CA ASN A 157 -2.93 21.70 23.85
C ASN A 157 -2.39 20.99 25.09
N HIS A 158 -1.07 20.77 25.16
CA HIS A 158 -0.40 20.10 26.29
C HIS A 158 -0.97 18.73 26.70
N LYS A 159 -1.94 18.18 25.95
CA LYS A 159 -2.60 16.91 26.20
C LYS A 159 -2.13 15.86 25.18
N TRP A 160 -1.02 15.21 25.45
CA TRP A 160 -0.44 14.20 24.54
C TRP A 160 -1.43 13.07 24.21
N TYR A 161 -2.31 12.68 25.14
CA TYR A 161 -3.34 11.65 24.94
C TYR A 161 -4.41 12.09 23.92
N GLN A 162 -4.73 13.38 23.82
CA GLN A 162 -5.64 13.89 22.79
C GLN A 162 -4.99 13.79 21.40
N TYR A 163 -3.72 14.18 21.28
CA TYR A 163 -2.95 14.01 20.05
C TYR A 163 -2.88 12.54 19.65
N PHE A 164 -2.62 11.65 20.60
CA PHE A 164 -2.55 10.20 20.43
C PHE A 164 -3.88 9.62 19.88
N VAL A 165 -5.04 9.95 20.48
CA VAL A 165 -6.35 9.51 19.99
C VAL A 165 -6.60 10.06 18.58
N GLY A 166 -6.30 11.34 18.35
CA GLY A 166 -6.37 11.95 17.02
C GLY A 166 -5.52 11.21 15.99
N LYS A 167 -4.33 10.75 16.38
CA LYS A 167 -3.42 9.99 15.52
C LYS A 167 -4.00 8.64 15.08
N ILE A 168 -4.72 7.95 15.97
CA ILE A 168 -5.42 6.69 15.63
C ILE A 168 -6.55 6.96 14.64
N ILE A 169 -7.40 7.98 14.90
CA ILE A 169 -8.52 8.30 14.01
C ILE A 169 -8.00 8.77 12.63
N TYR A 170 -6.92 9.53 12.62
CA TYR A 170 -6.22 9.95 11.42
C TYR A 170 -5.71 8.74 10.61
N GLY A 171 -5.13 7.77 11.31
CA GLY A 171 -4.71 6.50 10.73
C GLY A 171 -5.88 5.67 10.17
N LEU A 172 -7.04 5.62 10.87
CA LEU A 172 -8.23 4.93 10.35
C LEU A 172 -8.60 5.43 8.95
N GLY A 173 -8.59 6.74 8.75
CA GLY A 173 -8.84 7.35 7.45
C GLY A 173 -7.79 6.97 6.42
N ALA A 174 -6.50 7.11 6.74
CA ALA A 174 -5.42 6.78 5.82
C ALA A 174 -5.42 5.29 5.44
N GLY A 175 -5.69 4.40 6.39
CA GLY A 175 -5.80 2.95 6.16
C GLY A 175 -6.95 2.58 5.24
N GLY A 176 -8.10 3.24 5.38
CA GLY A 176 -9.20 3.09 4.42
C GLY A 176 -8.79 3.53 3.01
N CYS A 177 -8.14 4.69 2.85
CA CYS A 177 -7.63 5.14 1.55
C CYS A 177 -6.62 4.15 0.95
N SER A 178 -5.76 3.53 1.76
CA SER A 178 -4.75 2.59 1.27
C SER A 178 -5.33 1.30 0.67
N VAL A 179 -6.56 0.96 1.02
CA VAL A 179 -7.29 -0.18 0.44
C VAL A 179 -8.22 0.26 -0.70
N LEU A 180 -9.03 1.29 -0.46
CA LEU A 180 -10.09 1.69 -1.38
C LEU A 180 -9.59 2.37 -2.65
N CYS A 181 -8.52 3.19 -2.56
CA CYS A 181 -8.02 3.89 -3.72
C CYS A 181 -7.38 2.96 -4.77
N PRO A 182 -6.46 2.04 -4.42
CA PRO A 182 -5.96 1.07 -5.38
C PRO A 182 -7.06 0.13 -5.92
N MET A 183 -8.06 -0.21 -5.08
CA MET A 183 -9.21 -1.02 -5.49
C MET A 183 -10.01 -0.31 -6.58
N LEU A 184 -10.45 0.93 -6.34
CA LEU A 184 -11.20 1.73 -7.31
C LEU A 184 -10.38 1.98 -8.59
N LEU A 185 -9.07 2.29 -8.47
CA LEU A 185 -8.19 2.44 -9.63
C LEU A 185 -8.14 1.16 -10.48
N SER A 186 -8.07 -0.01 -9.86
CA SER A 186 -8.02 -1.28 -10.58
C SER A 186 -9.33 -1.64 -11.26
N GLU A 187 -10.48 -1.16 -10.74
CA GLU A 187 -11.81 -1.41 -11.28
C GLU A 187 -12.19 -0.43 -12.42
N ILE A 188 -11.69 0.81 -12.35
CA ILE A 188 -11.98 1.89 -13.32
C ILE A 188 -10.97 1.90 -14.47
N ALA A 189 -9.69 1.60 -14.18
CA ALA A 189 -8.62 1.76 -15.15
C ALA A 189 -8.80 0.81 -16.35
N PRO A 190 -8.65 1.33 -17.59
CA PRO A 190 -8.54 0.49 -18.77
C PRO A 190 -7.42 -0.55 -18.63
N THR A 191 -7.60 -1.73 -19.21
CA THR A 191 -6.69 -2.87 -19.06
C THR A 191 -5.25 -2.55 -19.44
N ASP A 192 -5.06 -1.79 -20.51
CA ASP A 192 -3.75 -1.34 -21.04
C ASP A 192 -3.02 -0.35 -20.11
N LEU A 193 -3.74 0.44 -19.30
CA LEU A 193 -3.17 1.46 -18.41
C LEU A 193 -3.21 1.08 -16.93
N ARG A 194 -3.86 -0.03 -16.57
CA ARG A 194 -4.15 -0.40 -15.18
C ARG A 194 -2.91 -0.45 -14.30
N GLY A 195 -1.85 -1.09 -14.75
CA GLY A 195 -0.59 -1.20 -14.01
C GLY A 195 0.01 0.17 -13.70
N GLY A 196 0.10 1.04 -14.71
CA GLY A 196 0.63 2.40 -14.55
C GLY A 196 -0.22 3.25 -13.61
N LEU A 197 -1.55 3.21 -13.74
CA LEU A 197 -2.46 3.99 -12.92
C LEU A 197 -2.45 3.55 -11.45
N VAL A 198 -2.40 2.25 -11.17
CA VAL A 198 -2.26 1.73 -9.81
C VAL A 198 -0.89 2.13 -9.21
N SER A 199 0.17 2.14 -10.03
CA SER A 199 1.50 2.57 -9.57
C SER A 199 1.57 4.05 -9.21
N LEU A 200 0.67 4.90 -9.76
CA LEU A 200 0.54 6.31 -9.35
C LEU A 200 0.18 6.47 -7.87
N TYR A 201 -0.53 5.51 -7.27
CA TYR A 201 -0.82 5.53 -5.85
C TYR A 201 0.47 5.50 -5.02
N GLN A 202 1.41 4.60 -5.36
CA GLN A 202 2.71 4.52 -4.69
C GLN A 202 3.57 5.76 -4.96
N LEU A 203 3.53 6.29 -6.18
CA LEU A 203 4.24 7.52 -6.52
C LEU A 203 3.72 8.72 -5.70
N ASN A 204 2.40 8.86 -5.54
CA ASN A 204 1.81 9.89 -4.69
C ASN A 204 2.17 9.71 -3.21
N MET A 205 2.31 8.47 -2.73
CA MET A 205 2.77 8.19 -1.37
C MET A 205 4.20 8.73 -1.14
N THR A 206 5.13 8.43 -2.03
CA THR A 206 6.51 8.94 -1.93
C THR A 206 6.59 10.46 -2.12
N PHE A 207 5.72 11.03 -2.96
CA PHE A 207 5.58 12.47 -3.13
C PHE A 207 5.06 13.14 -1.84
N GLY A 208 4.11 12.51 -1.15
CA GLY A 208 3.62 12.95 0.16
C GLY A 208 4.73 13.00 1.21
N ILE A 209 5.57 11.95 1.28
CA ILE A 209 6.74 11.92 2.18
C ILE A 209 7.68 13.09 1.89
N PHE A 210 8.03 13.30 0.62
CA PHE A 210 8.94 14.38 0.20
C PHE A 210 8.39 15.76 0.55
N LEU A 211 7.14 16.06 0.19
CA LEU A 211 6.52 17.35 0.53
C LEU A 211 6.29 17.53 2.02
N GLY A 212 6.03 16.43 2.76
CA GLY A 212 5.96 16.42 4.22
C GLY A 212 7.27 16.91 4.83
N TYR A 213 8.41 16.37 4.41
CA TYR A 213 9.74 16.85 4.86
C TYR A 213 9.99 18.32 4.50
N CYS A 214 9.62 18.75 3.30
CA CYS A 214 9.74 20.15 2.88
C CYS A 214 8.90 21.07 3.77
N SER A 215 7.67 20.70 4.12
CA SER A 215 6.79 21.50 4.96
C SER A 215 7.34 21.69 6.38
N VAL A 216 7.84 20.59 6.96
CA VAL A 216 8.49 20.58 8.27
C VAL A 216 9.77 21.43 8.28
N TYR A 217 10.59 21.32 7.24
CA TYR A 217 11.76 22.17 7.07
C TYR A 217 11.41 23.65 6.99
N GLY A 218 10.34 24.00 6.26
CA GLY A 218 9.86 25.38 6.16
C GLY A 218 9.38 25.97 7.49
N THR A 219 8.79 25.14 8.36
CA THR A 219 8.22 25.61 9.63
C THR A 219 9.14 25.42 10.84
N ARG A 220 10.29 24.75 10.69
CA ARG A 220 11.18 24.39 11.80
C ARG A 220 11.70 25.57 12.65
N LYS A 221 11.76 26.76 12.06
CA LYS A 221 12.26 27.97 12.71
C LYS A 221 11.20 28.77 13.45
N TYR A 222 9.93 28.34 13.42
CA TYR A 222 8.88 29.03 14.17
C TYR A 222 8.99 28.74 15.67
N ASP A 223 8.91 29.76 16.50
CA ASP A 223 9.02 29.64 17.96
C ASP A 223 7.67 29.35 18.65
N ASN A 224 6.61 29.21 17.88
CA ASN A 224 5.25 29.02 18.37
C ASN A 224 4.64 27.68 17.88
N THR A 225 3.41 27.40 18.29
CA THR A 225 2.69 26.16 17.91
C THR A 225 2.46 26.01 16.41
N ALA A 226 2.64 27.07 15.61
CA ALA A 226 2.58 27.00 14.14
C ALA A 226 3.66 26.07 13.59
N GLN A 227 4.76 25.85 14.32
CA GLN A 227 5.86 24.96 13.95
C GLN A 227 5.36 23.57 13.51
N TRP A 228 4.41 22.97 14.24
CA TRP A 228 3.85 21.66 13.94
C TRP A 228 2.39 21.71 13.45
N ARG A 229 1.62 22.77 13.82
CA ARG A 229 0.21 22.88 13.41
C ARG A 229 0.05 23.24 11.93
N VAL A 230 0.97 24.03 11.35
CA VAL A 230 0.90 24.39 9.93
C VAL A 230 1.10 23.16 9.05
N PRO A 231 2.17 22.35 9.18
CA PRO A 231 2.30 21.13 8.39
C PRO A 231 1.13 20.17 8.58
N LEU A 232 0.62 20.02 9.80
CA LEU A 232 -0.55 19.18 10.06
C LEU A 232 -1.83 19.78 9.44
N GLY A 233 -1.99 21.11 9.45
CA GLY A 233 -3.14 21.80 8.85
C GLY A 233 -3.19 21.73 7.33
N LEU A 234 -2.04 21.61 6.65
CA LEU A 234 -2.00 21.42 5.19
C LEU A 234 -2.71 20.14 4.73
N CYS A 235 -2.94 19.17 5.62
CA CYS A 235 -3.73 17.98 5.29
C CYS A 235 -5.15 18.31 4.82
N PHE A 236 -5.76 19.43 5.29
CA PHE A 236 -7.08 19.86 4.83
C PHE A 236 -7.07 20.24 3.34
N LEU A 237 -5.98 20.84 2.85
CA LEU A 237 -5.83 21.13 1.43
C LEU A 237 -5.79 19.83 0.61
N TRP A 238 -5.02 18.86 1.06
CA TRP A 238 -4.89 17.58 0.35
C TRP A 238 -6.19 16.79 0.35
N THR A 239 -6.88 16.76 1.47
CA THR A 239 -8.19 16.09 1.58
C THR A 239 -9.26 16.78 0.74
N LEU A 240 -9.23 18.11 0.65
CA LEU A 240 -10.14 18.88 -0.22
C LEU A 240 -9.94 18.53 -1.70
N ILE A 241 -8.68 18.39 -2.15
CA ILE A 241 -8.36 17.97 -3.52
C ILE A 241 -8.98 16.59 -3.82
N ILE A 242 -8.86 15.63 -2.87
CA ILE A 242 -9.46 14.30 -3.04
C ILE A 242 -10.98 14.39 -3.10
N ILE A 243 -11.62 15.11 -2.18
CA ILE A 243 -13.09 15.22 -2.14
C ILE A 243 -13.63 15.84 -3.43
N ILE A 244 -13.06 16.97 -3.88
CA ILE A 244 -13.46 17.62 -5.13
C ILE A 244 -13.23 16.66 -6.31
N GLY A 245 -12.09 15.99 -6.34
CA GLY A 245 -11.78 15.01 -7.37
C GLY A 245 -12.78 13.86 -7.42
N MET A 246 -13.17 13.33 -6.24
CA MET A 246 -14.17 12.26 -6.14
C MET A 246 -15.55 12.67 -6.66
N LEU A 247 -15.90 13.95 -6.64
CA LEU A 247 -17.16 14.42 -7.26
C LEU A 247 -17.16 14.27 -8.79
N LEU A 248 -15.99 14.31 -9.42
CA LEU A 248 -15.82 14.19 -10.87
C LEU A 248 -15.68 12.74 -11.35
N VAL A 249 -15.13 11.87 -10.50
CA VAL A 249 -14.88 10.45 -10.79
C VAL A 249 -16.21 9.69 -10.83
N PRO A 250 -16.46 8.83 -11.82
CA PRO A 250 -17.62 7.92 -11.81
C PRO A 250 -17.45 6.80 -10.77
N GLU A 251 -18.55 6.12 -10.41
CA GLU A 251 -18.51 4.96 -9.54
C GLU A 251 -17.90 3.75 -10.28
N SER A 252 -17.45 2.75 -9.53
CA SER A 252 -16.91 1.51 -10.08
C SER A 252 -17.94 0.79 -10.94
N PRO A 253 -17.62 0.47 -12.22
CA PRO A 253 -18.52 -0.32 -13.07
C PRO A 253 -18.83 -1.69 -12.47
N ARG A 254 -17.84 -2.32 -11.83
CA ARG A 254 -18.01 -3.62 -11.18
C ARG A 254 -19.00 -3.56 -10.02
N TYR A 255 -18.89 -2.55 -9.16
CA TYR A 255 -19.83 -2.33 -8.07
C TYR A 255 -21.26 -2.10 -8.57
N LEU A 256 -21.41 -1.29 -9.64
CA LEU A 256 -22.71 -1.00 -10.22
C LEU A 256 -23.36 -2.27 -10.78
N ILE A 257 -22.60 -3.16 -11.43
CA ILE A 257 -23.08 -4.46 -11.90
C ILE A 257 -23.41 -5.39 -10.72
N GLU A 258 -22.58 -5.42 -9.66
CA GLU A 258 -22.87 -6.17 -8.43
C GLU A 258 -24.21 -5.74 -7.80
N CYS A 259 -24.60 -4.46 -7.95
CA CYS A 259 -25.86 -3.88 -7.51
C CYS A 259 -26.98 -3.92 -8.57
N GLU A 260 -26.80 -4.62 -9.70
CA GLU A 260 -27.78 -4.74 -10.81
C GLU A 260 -28.12 -3.40 -11.51
N ARG A 261 -27.25 -2.39 -11.39
CA ARG A 261 -27.37 -1.06 -12.00
C ARG A 261 -26.60 -0.99 -13.33
N HIS A 262 -27.02 -1.81 -14.31
CA HIS A 262 -26.28 -2.03 -15.57
C HIS A 262 -26.14 -0.75 -16.42
N GLU A 263 -27.19 0.08 -16.51
CA GLU A 263 -27.18 1.33 -17.27
C GLU A 263 -26.11 2.30 -16.74
N GLU A 264 -26.02 2.44 -15.42
CA GLU A 264 -25.03 3.30 -14.80
C GLU A 264 -23.61 2.74 -14.93
N ALA A 265 -23.47 1.41 -14.95
CA ALA A 265 -22.18 0.76 -15.21
C ALA A 265 -21.67 1.07 -16.63
N ARG A 266 -22.55 0.98 -17.66
CA ARG A 266 -22.23 1.38 -19.03
C ARG A 266 -21.85 2.86 -19.11
N ALA A 267 -22.64 3.73 -18.47
CA ALA A 267 -22.34 5.16 -18.40
C ALA A 267 -20.98 5.45 -17.73
N SER A 268 -20.63 4.70 -16.68
CA SER A 268 -19.33 4.80 -16.02
C SER A 268 -18.17 4.42 -16.97
N ILE A 269 -18.26 3.27 -17.64
CA ILE A 269 -17.26 2.81 -18.62
C ILE A 269 -17.12 3.82 -19.76
N ALA A 270 -18.25 4.29 -20.29
CA ALA A 270 -18.30 5.26 -21.38
C ALA A 270 -17.64 6.59 -21.00
N LYS A 271 -17.93 7.11 -19.80
CA LYS A 271 -17.35 8.37 -19.28
C LYS A 271 -15.83 8.30 -19.18
N ILE A 272 -15.29 7.19 -18.69
CA ILE A 272 -13.83 7.00 -18.52
C ILE A 272 -13.14 6.97 -19.88
N ASN A 273 -13.73 6.26 -20.84
CA ASN A 273 -13.15 6.05 -22.16
C ASN A 273 -13.53 7.12 -23.20
N LYS A 274 -14.39 8.08 -22.82
CA LYS A 274 -14.92 9.13 -23.70
C LYS A 274 -15.60 8.60 -24.96
N VAL A 275 -16.38 7.55 -24.82
CA VAL A 275 -17.19 6.94 -25.88
C VAL A 275 -18.67 7.01 -25.52
N SER A 276 -19.57 6.68 -26.47
CA SER A 276 -21.00 6.57 -26.17
C SER A 276 -21.27 5.37 -25.23
N PRO A 277 -22.25 5.44 -24.33
CA PRO A 277 -22.71 4.28 -23.56
C PRO A 277 -23.23 3.12 -24.42
N GLU A 278 -23.64 3.40 -25.65
CA GLU A 278 -24.15 2.44 -26.63
C GLU A 278 -23.06 1.88 -27.56
N ASP A 279 -21.80 2.30 -27.35
CA ASP A 279 -20.67 1.80 -28.13
C ASP A 279 -20.51 0.28 -27.94
N PRO A 280 -20.38 -0.52 -29.03
CA PRO A 280 -20.23 -1.96 -28.96
C PRO A 280 -19.10 -2.43 -28.03
N TRP A 281 -18.01 -1.64 -27.95
CA TRP A 281 -16.90 -1.93 -27.05
C TRP A 281 -17.30 -1.76 -25.58
N VAL A 282 -18.13 -0.75 -25.25
CA VAL A 282 -18.63 -0.53 -23.87
C VAL A 282 -19.55 -1.67 -23.46
N LEU A 283 -20.44 -2.11 -24.36
CA LEU A 283 -21.35 -3.22 -24.13
C LEU A 283 -20.56 -4.51 -23.86
N LYS A 284 -19.61 -4.84 -24.74
CA LYS A 284 -18.74 -6.01 -24.57
C LYS A 284 -17.97 -5.97 -23.23
N GLN A 285 -17.41 -4.83 -22.86
CA GLN A 285 -16.68 -4.69 -21.60
C GLN A 285 -17.61 -4.81 -20.37
N ALA A 286 -18.84 -4.29 -20.45
CA ALA A 286 -19.83 -4.45 -19.40
C ALA A 286 -20.24 -5.93 -19.24
N ASP A 287 -20.41 -6.65 -20.36
CA ASP A 287 -20.74 -8.09 -20.35
C ASP A 287 -19.57 -8.93 -19.80
N GLU A 288 -18.33 -8.62 -20.15
CA GLU A 288 -17.15 -9.28 -19.58
C GLU A 288 -17.07 -9.09 -18.05
N ILE A 289 -17.34 -7.87 -17.55
CA ILE A 289 -17.38 -7.60 -16.11
C ILE A 289 -18.55 -8.37 -15.46
N ASN A 290 -19.72 -8.40 -16.09
CA ASN A 290 -20.90 -9.10 -15.60
C ASN A 290 -20.66 -10.62 -15.54
N ALA A 291 -20.09 -11.21 -16.58
CA ALA A 291 -19.68 -12.62 -16.58
C ALA A 291 -18.70 -12.93 -15.43
N GLY A 292 -17.74 -12.05 -15.17
CA GLY A 292 -16.82 -12.17 -14.03
C GLY A 292 -17.51 -12.07 -12.68
N VAL A 293 -18.52 -11.21 -12.53
CA VAL A 293 -19.33 -11.08 -11.30
C VAL A 293 -20.21 -12.32 -11.09
N LEU A 294 -20.86 -12.82 -12.15
CA LEU A 294 -21.67 -14.03 -12.09
C LEU A 294 -20.83 -15.25 -11.72
N ALA A 295 -19.69 -15.46 -12.39
CA ALA A 295 -18.77 -16.53 -12.06
C ALA A 295 -18.28 -16.46 -10.60
N GLN A 296 -18.09 -15.25 -10.06
CA GLN A 296 -17.73 -15.08 -8.65
C GLN A 296 -18.91 -15.39 -7.71
N ARG A 297 -20.17 -15.05 -8.10
CA ARG A 297 -21.37 -15.41 -7.34
C ARG A 297 -21.58 -16.92 -7.32
N GLU A 298 -21.39 -17.62 -8.45
CA GLU A 298 -21.48 -19.09 -8.54
C GLU A 298 -20.46 -19.79 -7.65
N LEU A 299 -19.24 -19.28 -7.56
CA LEU A 299 -18.21 -19.79 -6.67
C LEU A 299 -18.56 -19.59 -5.17
N GLY A 300 -19.59 -18.79 -4.88
CA GLY A 300 -20.04 -18.43 -3.53
C GLY A 300 -19.06 -17.52 -2.79
N GLU A 301 -19.52 -16.93 -1.69
CA GLU A 301 -18.65 -16.14 -0.83
C GLU A 301 -17.54 -17.02 -0.22
N ALA A 302 -16.29 -16.57 -0.34
CA ALA A 302 -15.18 -17.25 0.30
C ALA A 302 -15.39 -17.32 1.81
N SER A 303 -15.41 -18.50 2.39
CA SER A 303 -15.41 -18.66 3.84
C SER A 303 -14.04 -18.27 4.40
N TRP A 304 -13.99 -17.69 5.59
CA TRP A 304 -12.73 -17.50 6.33
C TRP A 304 -11.95 -18.81 6.52
N LYS A 305 -12.68 -19.94 6.61
CA LYS A 305 -12.08 -21.29 6.71
C LYS A 305 -11.33 -21.70 5.44
N GLU A 306 -11.74 -21.21 4.26
CA GLU A 306 -11.07 -21.52 2.99
C GLU A 306 -9.67 -20.91 2.90
N LEU A 307 -9.44 -19.79 3.59
CA LEU A 307 -8.10 -19.18 3.68
C LEU A 307 -7.06 -20.10 4.35
N PHE A 308 -7.53 -20.96 5.25
CA PHE A 308 -6.69 -21.90 5.98
C PHE A 308 -6.68 -23.30 5.32
N SER A 309 -7.21 -23.43 4.11
CA SER A 309 -7.23 -24.70 3.39
C SER A 309 -5.86 -25.09 2.86
N VAL A 310 -5.34 -26.21 3.33
CA VAL A 310 -4.09 -26.80 2.85
C VAL A 310 -4.28 -27.47 1.50
N LYS A 311 -5.47 -28.08 1.26
CA LYS A 311 -5.77 -28.84 0.03
C LYS A 311 -5.70 -27.99 -1.24
N THR A 312 -6.17 -26.76 -1.17
CA THR A 312 -6.20 -25.81 -2.30
C THR A 312 -4.92 -24.94 -2.39
N LYS A 313 -3.91 -25.21 -1.55
CA LYS A 313 -2.67 -24.41 -1.45
C LYS A 313 -2.90 -22.92 -1.11
N VAL A 314 -4.12 -22.52 -0.73
CA VAL A 314 -4.46 -21.14 -0.38
C VAL A 314 -3.71 -20.71 0.88
N LEU A 315 -3.57 -21.59 1.87
CA LEU A 315 -2.79 -21.31 3.09
C LEU A 315 -1.32 -21.01 2.77
N GLN A 316 -0.70 -21.76 1.87
CA GLN A 316 0.70 -21.52 1.47
C GLN A 316 0.86 -20.13 0.83
N ARG A 317 -0.08 -19.76 -0.05
CA ARG A 317 -0.12 -18.43 -0.69
C ARG A 317 -0.33 -17.33 0.34
N LEU A 318 -1.21 -17.54 1.33
CA LEU A 318 -1.45 -16.60 2.42
C LEU A 318 -0.19 -16.40 3.26
N ILE A 319 0.49 -17.47 3.64
CA ILE A 319 1.78 -17.41 4.37
C ILE A 319 2.81 -16.64 3.55
N THR A 320 2.93 -16.92 2.25
CA THR A 320 3.84 -16.18 1.36
C THR A 320 3.50 -14.69 1.33
N GLY A 321 2.22 -14.33 1.19
CA GLY A 321 1.78 -12.93 1.21
C GLY A 321 2.10 -12.23 2.54
N ILE A 322 1.87 -12.89 3.67
CA ILE A 322 2.23 -12.39 5.01
C ILE A 322 3.73 -12.22 5.14
N LEU A 323 4.53 -13.20 4.71
CA LEU A 323 5.99 -13.15 4.79
C LEU A 323 6.58 -12.04 3.91
N VAL A 324 6.07 -11.86 2.69
CA VAL A 324 6.53 -10.77 1.80
C VAL A 324 6.25 -9.41 2.42
N GLN A 325 5.06 -9.20 2.99
CA GLN A 325 4.71 -7.95 3.67
C GLN A 325 5.48 -7.75 4.99
N THR A 326 5.76 -8.84 5.70
CA THR A 326 6.63 -8.82 6.88
C THR A 326 8.06 -8.42 6.50
N PHE A 327 8.62 -9.06 5.49
CA PHE A 327 9.97 -8.73 5.03
C PHE A 327 10.08 -7.31 4.48
N LEU A 328 9.05 -6.81 3.80
CA LEU A 328 9.00 -5.42 3.35
C LEU A 328 9.26 -4.46 4.51
N GLN A 329 8.65 -4.67 5.66
CA GLN A 329 8.84 -3.81 6.83
C GLN A 329 10.17 -4.10 7.55
N LEU A 330 10.59 -5.37 7.61
CA LEU A 330 11.85 -5.79 8.23
C LEU A 330 13.10 -5.43 7.41
N THR A 331 12.95 -4.79 6.23
CA THR A 331 14.08 -4.15 5.54
C THR A 331 14.75 -3.08 6.42
N GLY A 332 13.98 -2.42 7.30
CA GLY A 332 14.46 -1.32 8.12
C GLY A 332 14.26 0.06 7.49
N GLU A 333 13.43 0.17 6.46
CA GLU A 333 13.13 1.45 5.80
C GLU A 333 12.57 2.49 6.77
N ASN A 334 11.63 2.06 7.64
CA ASN A 334 10.97 2.93 8.61
C ASN A 334 11.93 3.43 9.71
N TYR A 335 13.05 2.76 9.95
CA TYR A 335 14.13 3.26 10.78
C TYR A 335 14.68 4.57 10.23
N PHE A 336 14.88 4.65 8.91
CA PHE A 336 15.35 5.88 8.26
C PHE A 336 14.25 6.92 8.08
N PHE A 337 13.03 6.53 7.71
CA PHE A 337 11.95 7.48 7.44
C PHE A 337 11.40 8.14 8.70
N PHE A 338 11.25 7.41 9.81
CA PHE A 338 10.73 7.99 11.05
C PHE A 338 11.80 8.64 11.91
N TYR A 339 12.99 8.08 11.95
CA TYR A 339 14.04 8.50 12.87
C TYR A 339 15.29 9.06 12.17
N GLY A 340 15.23 9.26 10.84
CA GLY A 340 16.34 9.78 10.07
C GLY A 340 16.86 11.12 10.58
N THR A 341 15.98 12.09 10.86
CA THR A 341 16.36 13.37 11.46
C THR A 341 17.10 13.21 12.78
N THR A 342 16.65 12.31 13.64
CA THR A 342 17.28 12.01 14.94
C THR A 342 18.64 11.36 14.76
N ILE A 343 18.73 10.35 13.86
CA ILE A 343 19.96 9.62 13.57
C ILE A 343 21.03 10.56 13.03
N PHE A 344 20.70 11.37 12.04
CA PHE A 344 21.67 12.25 11.39
C PHE A 344 22.05 13.46 12.26
N LYS A 345 21.17 13.91 13.15
CA LYS A 345 21.52 14.90 14.18
C LYS A 345 22.51 14.32 15.19
N SER A 346 22.36 13.07 15.61
CA SER A 346 23.30 12.41 16.55
C SER A 346 24.69 12.20 15.95
N VAL A 347 24.80 12.16 14.62
CA VAL A 347 26.07 12.03 13.88
C VAL A 347 26.82 13.36 13.75
N GLY A 348 26.28 14.47 14.30
CA GLY A 348 26.93 15.80 14.25
C GLY A 348 26.68 16.57 12.96
N LEU A 349 25.66 16.18 12.18
CA LEU A 349 25.18 16.99 11.06
C LEU A 349 24.36 18.17 11.59
N THR A 350 24.64 19.35 11.10
CA THR A 350 24.07 20.60 11.60
C THR A 350 22.57 20.69 11.40
N ASP A 351 22.01 20.01 10.39
CA ASP A 351 20.58 20.02 10.10
C ASP A 351 20.05 18.65 9.64
N GLY A 352 19.49 17.86 10.56
CA GLY A 352 18.88 16.57 10.25
C GLY A 352 17.62 16.69 9.37
N PHE A 353 16.98 17.86 9.31
CA PHE A 353 15.83 18.09 8.43
C PHE A 353 16.23 18.18 6.95
N GLU A 354 17.38 18.79 6.64
CA GLU A 354 17.90 18.82 5.26
C GLU A 354 18.17 17.40 4.75
N THR A 355 18.75 16.56 5.60
CA THR A 355 18.99 15.16 5.24
C THR A 355 17.69 14.42 4.94
N SER A 356 16.63 14.67 5.70
CA SER A 356 15.33 14.04 5.43
C SER A 356 14.74 14.45 4.07
N ILE A 357 14.94 15.71 3.65
CA ILE A 357 14.56 16.16 2.30
C ILE A 357 15.35 15.40 1.23
N VAL A 358 16.66 15.22 1.42
CA VAL A 358 17.49 14.44 0.48
C VAL A 358 16.96 13.01 0.37
N LEU A 359 16.68 12.35 1.50
CA LEU A 359 16.13 10.98 1.49
C LEU A 359 14.76 10.92 0.80
N GLY A 360 13.87 11.87 1.07
CA GLY A 360 12.57 11.98 0.42
C GLY A 360 12.68 12.21 -1.09
N THR A 361 13.63 13.04 -1.51
CA THR A 361 13.92 13.30 -2.93
C THR A 361 14.38 12.02 -3.63
N VAL A 362 15.35 11.32 -3.05
CA VAL A 362 15.84 10.03 -3.60
C VAL A 362 14.71 9.03 -3.69
N ASN A 363 13.89 8.90 -2.64
CA ASN A 363 12.76 7.98 -2.63
C ASN A 363 11.75 8.27 -3.75
N PHE A 364 11.36 9.55 -3.92
CA PHE A 364 10.41 9.96 -4.95
C PHE A 364 10.92 9.68 -6.37
N PHE A 365 12.13 10.14 -6.70
CA PHE A 365 12.69 9.91 -8.04
C PHE A 365 13.00 8.44 -8.32
N SER A 366 13.41 7.68 -7.31
CA SER A 366 13.62 6.23 -7.44
C SER A 366 12.32 5.48 -7.73
N THR A 367 11.20 5.92 -7.16
CA THR A 367 9.88 5.32 -7.42
C THR A 367 9.44 5.55 -8.88
N ILE A 368 9.78 6.69 -9.49
CA ILE A 368 9.53 6.91 -10.94
C ILE A 368 10.28 5.88 -11.77
N ILE A 369 11.54 5.61 -11.44
CA ILE A 369 12.35 4.59 -12.12
C ILE A 369 11.74 3.19 -11.92
N ALA A 370 11.25 2.89 -10.73
CA ALA A 370 10.64 1.60 -10.40
C ALA A 370 9.50 1.22 -11.35
N VAL A 371 8.59 2.16 -11.63
CA VAL A 371 7.44 1.96 -12.54
C VAL A 371 7.89 1.50 -13.93
N MET A 372 9.05 1.96 -14.41
CA MET A 372 9.58 1.60 -15.73
C MET A 372 10.39 0.31 -15.76
N VAL A 373 10.95 -0.08 -14.62
CA VAL A 373 11.97 -1.15 -14.52
C VAL A 373 11.38 -2.47 -14.07
N VAL A 374 10.41 -2.45 -13.16
CA VAL A 374 9.86 -3.67 -12.51
C VAL A 374 9.27 -4.65 -13.53
N ASP A 375 8.56 -4.17 -14.54
CA ASP A 375 7.95 -5.03 -15.56
C ASP A 375 8.98 -5.63 -16.52
N LYS A 376 10.10 -4.95 -16.79
CA LYS A 376 11.16 -5.40 -17.67
C LYS A 376 12.09 -6.44 -17.03
N ILE A 377 12.46 -6.26 -15.78
CA ILE A 377 13.43 -7.13 -15.08
C ILE A 377 12.74 -8.38 -14.52
N GLY A 378 11.48 -8.27 -14.15
CA GLY A 378 10.70 -9.33 -13.51
C GLY A 378 10.84 -9.35 -12.00
N ARG A 379 9.77 -9.83 -11.33
CA ARG A 379 9.56 -9.68 -9.86
C ARG A 379 10.69 -10.33 -9.03
N ARG A 380 11.07 -11.58 -9.33
CA ARG A 380 12.11 -12.33 -8.58
C ARG A 380 13.48 -11.65 -8.64
N LYS A 381 13.91 -11.26 -9.84
CA LYS A 381 15.23 -10.62 -10.01
C LYS A 381 15.26 -9.27 -9.28
N CYS A 382 14.20 -8.46 -9.39
CA CYS A 382 14.07 -7.21 -8.65
C CYS A 382 14.22 -7.42 -7.15
N LEU A 383 13.50 -8.40 -6.56
CA LEU A 383 13.57 -8.69 -5.12
C LEU A 383 14.98 -9.11 -4.68
N LEU A 384 15.67 -9.96 -5.45
CA LEU A 384 17.03 -10.43 -5.13
C LEU A 384 18.05 -9.31 -5.22
N PHE A 385 18.07 -8.54 -6.31
CA PHE A 385 19.00 -7.43 -6.48
C PHE A 385 18.76 -6.32 -5.43
N GLY A 386 17.49 -6.02 -5.17
CA GLY A 386 17.12 -5.06 -4.13
C GLY A 386 17.59 -5.49 -2.74
N ALA A 387 17.35 -6.74 -2.36
CA ALA A 387 17.78 -7.29 -1.07
C ALA A 387 19.32 -7.25 -0.91
N ALA A 388 20.05 -7.68 -1.95
CA ALA A 388 21.53 -7.64 -1.93
C ALA A 388 22.07 -6.21 -1.83
N GLY A 389 21.52 -5.26 -2.59
CA GLY A 389 21.92 -3.85 -2.56
C GLY A 389 21.62 -3.21 -1.21
N MET A 390 20.41 -3.40 -0.65
CA MET A 390 20.05 -2.91 0.68
C MET A 390 20.95 -3.51 1.77
N MET A 391 21.24 -4.81 1.71
CA MET A 391 22.11 -5.49 2.67
C MET A 391 23.51 -4.89 2.67
N ALA A 392 24.13 -4.70 1.49
CA ALA A 392 25.45 -4.08 1.37
C ALA A 392 25.48 -2.67 1.97
N CYS A 393 24.49 -1.84 1.63
CA CYS A 393 24.40 -0.47 2.14
C CYS A 393 24.18 -0.44 3.67
N MET A 394 23.32 -1.31 4.21
CA MET A 394 23.04 -1.36 5.64
C MET A 394 24.25 -1.84 6.46
N VAL A 395 25.03 -2.82 5.95
CA VAL A 395 26.29 -3.26 6.59
C VAL A 395 27.27 -2.11 6.67
N ILE A 396 27.45 -1.34 5.58
CA ILE A 396 28.37 -0.20 5.56
C ILE A 396 27.89 0.88 6.52
N PHE A 397 26.59 1.22 6.48
CA PHE A 397 25.98 2.21 7.39
C PHE A 397 26.22 1.84 8.86
N ALA A 398 25.85 0.61 9.25
CA ALA A 398 26.01 0.13 10.63
C ALA A 398 27.49 0.09 11.05
N SER A 399 28.38 -0.34 10.15
CA SER A 399 29.82 -0.45 10.45
C SER A 399 30.47 0.95 10.65
N ILE A 400 30.10 1.94 9.85
CA ILE A 400 30.56 3.33 10.04
C ILE A 400 30.01 3.86 11.37
N GLY A 401 28.72 3.65 11.67
CA GLY A 401 28.11 4.09 12.92
C GLY A 401 28.82 3.52 14.14
N VAL A 402 29.06 2.20 14.17
CA VAL A 402 29.67 1.51 15.30
C VAL A 402 31.16 1.86 15.45
N LYS A 403 31.94 1.89 14.34
CA LYS A 403 33.41 2.09 14.43
C LYS A 403 33.81 3.55 14.57
N CYS A 404 33.12 4.47 13.90
CA CYS A 404 33.54 5.86 13.84
C CYS A 404 32.83 6.75 14.86
N LEU A 405 31.59 6.43 15.25
CA LEU A 405 30.76 7.28 16.09
C LEU A 405 30.54 6.71 17.49
N TYR A 406 30.70 5.41 17.65
CA TYR A 406 30.51 4.70 18.91
C TYR A 406 31.64 3.71 19.22
N PRO A 407 32.92 4.15 19.16
CA PRO A 407 34.05 3.29 19.44
C PRO A 407 33.96 2.80 20.91
N HIS A 408 33.96 1.50 21.11
CA HIS A 408 33.89 0.84 22.43
C HIS A 408 32.61 1.12 23.26
N GLY A 409 31.48 1.50 22.59
CA GLY A 409 30.21 1.75 23.29
C GLY A 409 30.13 3.11 23.99
N GLN A 410 31.04 4.02 23.70
CA GLN A 410 31.04 5.41 24.17
C GLN A 410 30.90 6.37 22.99
N ASP A 411 30.29 7.54 23.23
CA ASP A 411 30.18 8.60 22.22
C ASP A 411 31.57 9.03 21.75
N GLY A 412 31.91 8.70 20.52
CA GLY A 412 33.15 9.14 19.89
C GLY A 412 33.07 10.58 19.40
N PRO A 413 34.21 11.16 19.00
CA PRO A 413 34.23 12.50 18.39
C PRO A 413 33.37 12.48 17.11
N SER A 414 32.45 13.44 16.98
CA SER A 414 31.62 13.58 15.79
C SER A 414 32.48 13.81 14.55
N SER A 415 32.43 12.91 13.58
CA SER A 415 33.14 13.00 12.32
C SER A 415 32.18 13.38 11.20
N LYS A 416 32.27 14.61 10.68
CA LYS A 416 31.45 15.04 9.53
C LYS A 416 31.63 14.13 8.32
N GLY A 417 32.85 13.60 8.10
CA GLY A 417 33.13 12.68 7.01
C GLY A 417 32.36 11.35 7.16
N ALA A 418 32.33 10.77 8.36
CA ALA A 418 31.55 9.56 8.66
C ALA A 418 30.04 9.81 8.47
N GLY A 419 29.55 10.96 8.94
CA GLY A 419 28.16 11.36 8.75
C GLY A 419 27.75 11.48 7.29
N ASN A 420 28.54 12.14 6.49
CA ASN A 420 28.29 12.28 5.05
C ASN A 420 28.31 10.91 4.34
N ALA A 421 29.25 10.04 4.68
CA ALA A 421 29.29 8.69 4.13
C ALA A 421 28.02 7.90 4.49
N MET A 422 27.56 7.99 5.73
CA MET A 422 26.31 7.35 6.16
C MET A 422 25.10 7.85 5.36
N ILE A 423 25.00 9.16 5.07
CA ILE A 423 23.91 9.69 4.22
C ILE A 423 23.97 9.10 2.82
N VAL A 424 25.15 9.06 2.20
CA VAL A 424 25.32 8.52 0.85
C VAL A 424 24.88 7.06 0.78
N PHE A 425 25.30 6.22 1.73
CA PHE A 425 24.89 4.82 1.75
C PHE A 425 23.41 4.64 2.12
N THR A 426 22.83 5.53 2.92
CA THR A 426 21.38 5.55 3.14
C THR A 426 20.61 5.92 1.87
N CYS A 427 21.11 6.88 1.07
CA CYS A 427 20.51 7.21 -0.22
C CYS A 427 20.55 6.02 -1.19
N PHE A 428 21.67 5.29 -1.27
CA PHE A 428 21.76 4.08 -2.08
C PHE A 428 20.85 2.98 -1.55
N TYR A 429 20.73 2.83 -0.24
CA TYR A 429 19.78 1.91 0.39
C TYR A 429 18.33 2.23 -0.03
N ILE A 430 17.90 3.49 0.10
CA ILE A 430 16.56 3.94 -0.29
C ILE A 430 16.35 3.77 -1.80
N PHE A 431 17.36 4.04 -2.63
CA PHE A 431 17.28 3.78 -4.07
C PHE A 431 17.00 2.30 -4.36
N CYS A 432 17.75 1.38 -3.75
CA CYS A 432 17.52 -0.06 -3.91
C CYS A 432 16.13 -0.46 -3.41
N PHE A 433 15.68 0.06 -2.27
CA PHE A 433 14.37 -0.20 -1.69
C PHE A 433 13.24 0.28 -2.60
N ALA A 434 13.25 1.56 -2.96
CA ALA A 434 12.18 2.21 -3.72
C ALA A 434 12.06 1.71 -5.17
N THR A 435 13.18 1.28 -5.77
CA THR A 435 13.16 0.71 -7.14
C THR A 435 12.74 -0.75 -7.20
N THR A 436 12.75 -1.49 -6.08
CA THR A 436 12.54 -2.94 -6.07
C THR A 436 11.46 -3.38 -5.10
N TRP A 437 11.78 -3.46 -3.79
CA TRP A 437 10.91 -4.05 -2.78
C TRP A 437 9.62 -3.27 -2.55
N ALA A 438 9.66 -1.94 -2.53
CA ALA A 438 8.49 -1.11 -2.27
C ALA A 438 7.33 -1.39 -3.24
N PRO A 439 7.51 -1.38 -4.58
CA PRO A 439 6.43 -1.70 -5.51
C PRO A 439 6.19 -3.21 -5.66
N VAL A 440 7.25 -4.03 -5.70
CA VAL A 440 7.15 -5.46 -6.07
C VAL A 440 6.44 -6.25 -4.99
N ALA A 441 6.61 -5.93 -3.70
CA ALA A 441 5.94 -6.65 -2.62
C ALA A 441 4.40 -6.57 -2.74
N TYR A 442 3.86 -5.41 -3.07
CA TYR A 442 2.41 -5.25 -3.28
C TYR A 442 1.93 -5.96 -4.54
N ILE A 443 2.71 -5.91 -5.63
CA ILE A 443 2.38 -6.62 -6.89
C ILE A 443 2.33 -8.12 -6.64
N VAL A 444 3.36 -8.69 -5.99
CA VAL A 444 3.43 -10.12 -5.68
C VAL A 444 2.22 -10.56 -4.83
N VAL A 445 1.87 -9.80 -3.81
CA VAL A 445 0.70 -10.11 -2.97
C VAL A 445 -0.60 -10.05 -3.80
N ALA A 446 -0.76 -9.05 -4.67
CA ALA A 446 -1.95 -8.91 -5.51
C ALA A 446 -2.08 -10.03 -6.56
N GLU A 447 -0.96 -10.54 -7.07
CA GLU A 447 -0.90 -11.62 -8.08
C GLU A 447 -1.00 -13.02 -7.46
N SER A 448 -0.68 -13.19 -6.16
CA SER A 448 -0.59 -14.50 -5.51
C SER A 448 -1.91 -15.16 -5.19
N PHE A 449 -3.01 -14.43 -5.09
CA PHE A 449 -4.26 -14.96 -4.59
C PHE A 449 -5.31 -15.24 -5.69
N PRO A 450 -5.99 -16.42 -5.63
CA PRO A 450 -7.15 -16.70 -6.48
C PRO A 450 -8.26 -15.67 -6.24
N SER A 451 -9.00 -15.31 -7.29
CA SER A 451 -10.05 -14.27 -7.26
C SER A 451 -11.04 -14.44 -6.11
N LYS A 452 -11.46 -15.68 -5.82
CA LYS A 452 -12.43 -16.02 -4.76
C LYS A 452 -12.00 -15.52 -3.36
N VAL A 453 -10.72 -15.66 -2.99
CA VAL A 453 -10.20 -15.35 -1.65
C VAL A 453 -9.34 -14.09 -1.62
N LYS A 454 -9.11 -13.46 -2.78
CA LYS A 454 -8.14 -12.39 -2.99
C LYS A 454 -8.32 -11.22 -2.02
N SER A 455 -9.52 -10.68 -1.92
CA SER A 455 -9.81 -9.51 -1.06
C SER A 455 -9.46 -9.78 0.41
N ARG A 456 -9.92 -10.91 0.95
CA ARG A 456 -9.66 -11.28 2.36
C ARG A 456 -8.18 -11.58 2.63
N ALA A 457 -7.52 -12.29 1.71
CA ALA A 457 -6.10 -12.62 1.85
C ALA A 457 -5.20 -11.37 1.74
N MET A 458 -5.50 -10.46 0.82
CA MET A 458 -4.82 -9.16 0.72
C MET A 458 -5.02 -8.33 1.96
N SER A 459 -6.23 -8.26 2.53
CA SER A 459 -6.51 -7.51 3.76
C SER A 459 -5.69 -8.01 4.94
N ILE A 460 -5.57 -9.33 5.13
CA ILE A 460 -4.72 -9.92 6.19
C ILE A 460 -3.25 -9.56 5.95
N SER A 461 -2.76 -9.73 4.73
CA SER A 461 -1.36 -9.42 4.40
C SER A 461 -1.03 -7.95 4.63
N THR A 462 -1.93 -7.04 4.23
CA THR A 462 -1.78 -5.60 4.44
C THR A 462 -1.91 -5.21 5.93
N ALA A 463 -2.81 -5.84 6.69
CA ALA A 463 -2.92 -5.62 8.12
C ALA A 463 -1.63 -6.06 8.84
N CYS A 464 -1.01 -7.17 8.40
CA CYS A 464 0.29 -7.61 8.92
C CYS A 464 1.40 -6.58 8.61
N ASN A 465 1.41 -5.99 7.42
CA ASN A 465 2.33 -4.91 7.06
C ASN A 465 2.23 -3.72 8.04
N TRP A 466 1.02 -3.21 8.28
CA TRP A 466 0.79 -2.11 9.22
C TRP A 466 1.15 -2.47 10.66
N LEU A 467 0.93 -3.73 11.07
CA LEU A 467 1.32 -4.22 12.39
C LEU A 467 2.85 -4.19 12.56
N TRP A 468 3.62 -4.67 11.57
CA TRP A 468 5.07 -4.60 11.61
C TRP A 468 5.58 -3.16 11.59
N GLN A 469 4.95 -2.28 10.82
CA GLN A 469 5.27 -0.85 10.83
C GLN A 469 5.05 -0.24 12.22
N PHE A 470 3.96 -0.62 12.89
CA PHE A 470 3.74 -0.22 14.28
C PHE A 470 4.85 -0.72 15.20
N LEU A 471 5.19 -2.01 15.14
CA LEU A 471 6.22 -2.60 16.00
C LEU A 471 7.58 -1.91 15.81
N ILE A 472 8.00 -1.71 14.57
CA ILE A 472 9.26 -1.02 14.28
C ILE A 472 9.19 0.43 14.77
N GLY A 473 8.14 1.17 14.43
CA GLY A 473 8.00 2.55 14.85
C GLY A 473 7.98 2.74 16.36
N PHE A 474 7.30 1.83 17.10
CA PHE A 474 7.20 1.90 18.55
C PHE A 474 8.49 1.49 19.26
N PHE A 475 9.12 0.38 18.84
CA PHE A 475 10.28 -0.17 19.56
C PHE A 475 11.61 0.46 19.16
N THR A 476 11.70 1.13 18.01
CA THR A 476 12.96 1.75 17.56
C THR A 476 13.59 2.69 18.61
N PRO A 477 12.86 3.62 19.30
CA PRO A 477 13.49 4.49 20.29
C PRO A 477 14.10 3.72 21.48
N PHE A 478 13.48 2.61 21.87
CA PHE A 478 14.01 1.75 22.96
C PHE A 478 15.26 1.01 22.53
N ILE A 479 15.21 0.42 21.34
CA ILE A 479 16.32 -0.37 20.80
C ILE A 479 17.52 0.53 20.50
N THR A 480 17.29 1.65 19.83
CA THR A 480 18.37 2.61 19.52
C THR A 480 18.96 3.25 20.76
N GLY A 481 18.16 3.47 21.81
CA GLY A 481 18.65 3.95 23.10
C GLY A 481 19.53 2.93 23.85
N SER A 482 19.38 1.62 23.55
CA SER A 482 20.14 0.55 24.21
C SER A 482 21.35 0.08 23.41
N ILE A 483 21.19 -0.11 22.09
CA ILE A 483 22.22 -0.70 21.22
C ILE A 483 22.71 0.22 20.10
N HIS A 484 22.20 1.47 20.05
CA HIS A 484 22.64 2.49 19.09
C HIS A 484 22.70 1.99 17.64
N PHE A 485 23.81 2.19 16.92
CA PHE A 485 24.00 1.77 15.53
C PHE A 485 24.10 0.25 15.33
N TYR A 486 24.26 -0.56 16.39
CA TYR A 486 24.19 -2.03 16.28
C TYR A 486 22.81 -2.50 15.81
N TYR A 487 21.75 -1.68 15.97
CA TYR A 487 20.41 -1.99 15.44
C TYR A 487 20.42 -2.18 13.91
N GLY A 488 21.31 -1.52 13.19
CA GLY A 488 21.50 -1.75 11.75
C GLY A 488 21.84 -3.21 11.41
N TYR A 489 22.63 -3.89 12.24
CA TYR A 489 22.97 -5.31 12.01
C TYR A 489 21.78 -6.25 12.23
N VAL A 490 20.80 -5.88 13.06
CA VAL A 490 19.54 -6.64 13.18
C VAL A 490 18.81 -6.64 11.83
N PHE A 491 18.71 -5.48 11.19
CA PHE A 491 18.12 -5.38 9.85
C PHE A 491 18.94 -6.13 8.80
N VAL A 492 20.28 -6.15 8.90
CA VAL A 492 21.13 -6.98 8.03
C VAL A 492 20.74 -8.45 8.15
N GLY A 493 20.53 -8.97 9.37
CA GLY A 493 20.07 -10.35 9.58
C GLY A 493 18.71 -10.61 8.92
N CYS A 494 17.77 -9.66 9.04
CA CYS A 494 16.47 -9.74 8.36
C CYS A 494 16.61 -9.73 6.83
N LEU A 495 17.49 -8.88 6.28
CA LEU A 495 17.78 -8.79 4.84
C LEU A 495 18.40 -10.08 4.30
N VAL A 496 19.28 -10.75 5.07
CA VAL A 496 19.83 -12.08 4.72
C VAL A 496 18.69 -13.11 4.68
N ALA A 497 17.86 -13.17 5.71
CA ALA A 497 16.71 -14.08 5.73
C ALA A 497 15.76 -13.84 4.56
N MET A 498 15.48 -12.57 4.24
CA MET A 498 14.68 -12.13 3.12
C MET A 498 15.29 -12.57 1.77
N PHE A 499 16.60 -12.38 1.57
CA PHE A 499 17.31 -12.81 0.37
C PHE A 499 17.22 -14.32 0.19
N LEU A 500 17.51 -15.10 1.26
CA LEU A 500 17.43 -16.55 1.24
C LEU A 500 16.00 -17.04 0.96
N TYR A 501 14.99 -16.40 1.57
CA TYR A 501 13.60 -16.74 1.30
C TYR A 501 13.25 -16.56 -0.17
N VAL A 502 13.57 -15.42 -0.76
CA VAL A 502 13.31 -15.15 -2.19
C VAL A 502 14.12 -16.10 -3.08
N PHE A 503 15.37 -16.40 -2.70
CA PHE A 503 16.23 -17.28 -3.47
C PHE A 503 15.70 -18.72 -3.54
N PHE A 504 15.28 -19.30 -2.41
CA PHE A 504 14.84 -20.69 -2.32
C PHE A 504 13.36 -20.90 -2.66
N PHE A 505 12.48 -19.98 -2.26
CA PHE A 505 11.03 -20.17 -2.37
C PHE A 505 10.40 -19.49 -3.58
N PHE A 506 11.05 -18.49 -4.20
CA PHE A 506 10.60 -17.88 -5.46
C PHE A 506 11.31 -18.52 -6.66
N THR A 507 11.11 -19.83 -6.90
CA THR A 507 11.70 -20.48 -8.07
C THR A 507 10.93 -20.11 -9.34
N ARG A 508 11.60 -20.23 -10.50
CA ARG A 508 11.04 -19.86 -11.81
C ARG A 508 9.78 -20.67 -12.18
N ASN A 509 9.59 -21.86 -11.59
CA ASN A 509 8.47 -22.76 -11.87
C ASN A 509 7.27 -22.58 -10.93
N ASP A 510 7.43 -21.86 -9.80
CA ASP A 510 6.35 -21.67 -8.83
C ASP A 510 5.29 -20.65 -9.27
N TRP A 511 5.54 -19.89 -10.34
CA TRP A 511 4.49 -19.08 -10.98
C TRP A 511 3.33 -19.95 -11.51
N SER A 512 3.56 -21.21 -11.89
CA SER A 512 2.51 -22.17 -12.21
C SER A 512 1.65 -22.53 -10.99
N ILE A 513 2.21 -22.46 -9.77
CA ILE A 513 1.50 -22.63 -8.51
C ILE A 513 0.61 -21.40 -8.24
N PHE A 514 0.97 -20.24 -8.76
CA PHE A 514 0.22 -18.99 -8.61
C PHE A 514 -0.85 -18.77 -9.68
N GLY A 515 -1.12 -19.77 -10.57
CA GLY A 515 -2.26 -19.73 -11.49
C GLY A 515 -2.11 -18.80 -12.70
N GLY A 516 -0.93 -18.25 -12.93
CA GLY A 516 -0.62 -17.54 -14.16
C GLY A 516 -0.10 -18.51 -15.20
N ASN A 517 -0.83 -18.71 -16.31
CA ASN A 517 -0.23 -19.23 -17.54
C ASN A 517 1.02 -18.38 -17.84
N PRO A 518 2.14 -18.98 -18.24
CA PRO A 518 3.27 -18.21 -18.73
C PRO A 518 2.76 -17.47 -19.97
N ILE A 519 2.47 -16.17 -19.80
CA ILE A 519 2.26 -15.29 -20.95
C ILE A 519 3.60 -15.31 -21.67
N THR A 520 3.64 -16.03 -22.75
CA THR A 520 4.68 -15.97 -23.78
C THR A 520 4.81 -14.52 -24.21
N ILE A 521 5.92 -13.89 -23.80
CA ILE A 521 6.44 -12.69 -24.44
C ILE A 521 7.29 -13.14 -25.62
#